data_e5f826dcdbeb79e6664fd5e7b2d746e2
#
_entry.id   e5f826dcdbeb79e6664fd5e7b2d746e2
#
_cell.length_a   1.000
_cell.length_b   1.000
_cell.length_c   1.000
_cell.angle_alpha   90.00
_cell.angle_beta   90.00
_cell.angle_gamma   90.00
#
_symmetry.space_group_name_H-M   'P 1'
#
loop_
_entity.id
_entity.type
_entity.pdbx_description
1 polymer ?
#
loop_
_entity_poly.entity_id
_entity_poly.type
_entity_poly.pdbx_seq_one_letter_code
_entity_poly.pdbx_strand_id
1 'polypeptide(L)'
;MIPGTGRLTSARLWVISAPHPHKRYDGPAPRGQAYLAHALFSLTAVPSGEVARMTVDEAWRLYVNLDWLAATDIPEIGRELVHLVWHLLDRHAKRARACGVDEGSAPLWRTAADQSINVLTQPAGLSPTHFERSRGVADDALVERRFTELDDHCIPFGQKDSHGLDVCGSGADGVPRKHELHDSHDLPGVTRLDADALRRTVAQAVLDDPGAAKRLYGAGPGSKAIRNWARNIVESRVPWEQVLASAVRRVVATVSGSGDYSYRRPARRNAATPGVVLPGRHRPTPEIAVVVDTSGSMDQRLLGRAVAELDAIITAAGLGAHGLTAISVDTQAVACRIRQVSDVDLVGGGGTDMALGLAVAAELRPRPELTVVITDGYTPWPNAPIPGMTVIVTVVGHGDREDLPPTPDWMVRVECTDDDR
;
A
#
# COMPACT_ATOMS: atom_id res chain seq x y z
N MET A 1 -7.35 -11.57 38.23
CA MET A 1 -6.39 -10.51 37.86
C MET A 1 -5.09 -11.21 37.53
N ILE A 2 -4.59 -11.07 36.29
CA ILE A 2 -3.36 -11.75 35.85
C ILE A 2 -2.18 -11.16 36.65
N PRO A 3 -1.31 -11.98 37.25
CA PRO A 3 -0.11 -11.48 37.91
C PRO A 3 0.74 -10.68 36.94
N GLY A 4 1.27 -9.53 37.34
CA GLY A 4 2.12 -8.70 36.48
C GLY A 4 1.42 -7.62 35.66
N THR A 5 0.06 -7.57 35.61
CA THR A 5 -0.68 -6.52 34.88
C THR A 5 -0.30 -5.10 35.28
N GLY A 6 0.06 -4.88 36.53
CA GLY A 6 0.54 -3.60 37.05
C GLY A 6 1.83 -3.12 36.32
N ARG A 7 2.76 -4.04 36.03
CA ARG A 7 4.01 -3.72 35.35
C ARG A 7 3.78 -3.36 33.89
N LEU A 8 2.88 -4.08 33.18
CA LEU A 8 2.47 -3.72 31.82
C LEU A 8 1.80 -2.35 31.78
N THR A 9 0.91 -2.05 32.72
CA THR A 9 0.28 -0.73 32.85
C THR A 9 1.32 0.35 33.11
N SER A 10 2.27 0.12 34.01
CA SER A 10 3.36 1.07 34.28
C SER A 10 4.24 1.30 33.04
N ALA A 11 4.52 0.25 32.26
CA ALA A 11 5.29 0.36 31.02
C ALA A 11 4.54 1.16 29.95
N ARG A 12 3.23 0.90 29.77
CA ARG A 12 2.37 1.70 28.88
C ARG A 12 2.37 3.17 29.28
N LEU A 13 2.20 3.46 30.58
CA LEU A 13 2.23 4.83 31.10
C LEU A 13 3.62 5.48 30.90
N TRP A 14 4.71 4.73 31.07
CA TRP A 14 6.05 5.24 30.80
C TRP A 14 6.21 5.69 29.33
N VAL A 15 5.64 4.93 28.37
CA VAL A 15 5.67 5.28 26.94
C VAL A 15 4.88 6.56 26.67
N ILE A 16 3.64 6.66 27.16
CA ILE A 16 2.72 7.73 26.77
C ILE A 16 2.84 9.03 27.55
N SER A 17 3.28 8.96 28.81
CA SER A 17 3.36 10.14 29.68
C SER A 17 4.47 11.08 29.25
N ALA A 18 4.20 12.37 29.27
CA ALA A 18 5.23 13.38 29.08
C ALA A 18 6.18 13.43 30.29
N PRO A 19 7.49 13.65 30.04
CA PRO A 19 8.43 13.85 31.15
C PRO A 19 8.10 15.15 31.88
N HIS A 20 8.07 15.09 33.21
CA HIS A 20 7.83 16.28 34.02
C HIS A 20 9.13 17.11 34.11
N PRO A 21 9.13 18.41 33.76
CA PRO A 21 10.36 19.19 33.63
C PRO A 21 11.16 19.36 34.93
N HIS A 22 10.50 19.25 36.08
CA HIS A 22 11.13 19.44 37.38
C HIS A 22 11.30 18.13 38.19
N LYS A 23 10.92 16.98 37.61
CA LYS A 23 11.05 15.69 38.29
C LYS A 23 12.38 15.04 37.90
N ARG A 24 13.17 14.67 38.92
CA ARG A 24 14.31 13.76 38.72
C ARG A 24 13.79 12.33 38.65
N TYR A 25 14.32 11.58 37.70
CA TYR A 25 14.02 10.17 37.49
C TYR A 25 15.26 9.36 37.83
N ASP A 26 15.09 8.27 38.59
CA ASP A 26 16.19 7.33 38.92
C ASP A 26 16.57 6.43 37.72
N GLY A 27 15.96 6.64 36.59
CA GLY A 27 16.17 5.92 35.32
C GLY A 27 15.67 6.75 34.12
N PRO A 28 15.52 6.15 32.93
CA PRO A 28 15.03 6.83 31.75
C PRO A 28 13.66 7.49 31.99
N ALA A 29 13.57 8.78 31.69
CA ALA A 29 12.34 9.55 31.79
C ALA A 29 11.23 8.99 30.86
N PRO A 30 9.94 9.21 31.17
CA PRO A 30 8.82 8.92 30.28
C PRO A 30 9.01 9.54 28.90
N ARG A 31 8.40 8.93 27.86
CA ARG A 31 8.71 9.24 26.45
C ARG A 31 7.72 10.17 25.75
N GLY A 32 6.53 10.38 26.33
CA GLY A 32 5.55 11.33 25.81
C GLY A 32 4.90 10.91 24.48
N GLN A 33 4.85 9.61 24.20
CA GLN A 33 4.25 9.08 22.96
C GLN A 33 2.74 8.90 23.11
N ALA A 34 2.03 9.97 23.48
CA ALA A 34 0.59 9.91 23.78
C ALA A 34 -0.26 9.35 22.61
N TYR A 35 0.17 9.55 21.37
CA TYR A 35 -0.51 9.02 20.17
C TYR A 35 -0.58 7.48 20.15
N LEU A 36 0.32 6.77 20.82
CA LEU A 36 0.29 5.30 20.93
C LEU A 36 -0.68 4.77 22.00
N ALA A 37 -1.33 5.65 22.78
CA ALA A 37 -2.14 5.22 23.92
C ALA A 37 -3.21 4.20 23.51
N HIS A 38 -4.02 4.49 22.49
CA HIS A 38 -5.08 3.59 22.05
C HIS A 38 -4.54 2.23 21.61
N ALA A 39 -3.46 2.20 20.85
CA ALA A 39 -2.85 0.97 20.38
C ALA A 39 -2.28 0.13 21.55
N LEU A 40 -1.54 0.76 22.46
CA LEU A 40 -0.95 0.07 23.60
C LEU A 40 -2.00 -0.53 24.54
N PHE A 41 -3.11 0.19 24.77
CA PHE A 41 -4.17 -0.30 25.66
C PHE A 41 -5.15 -1.27 24.99
N SER A 42 -5.12 -1.40 23.68
CA SER A 42 -5.90 -2.41 22.94
C SER A 42 -5.25 -3.80 22.95
N LEU A 43 -3.98 -3.91 23.35
CA LEU A 43 -3.33 -5.21 23.50
C LEU A 43 -3.94 -6.01 24.65
N THR A 44 -4.44 -7.22 24.35
CA THR A 44 -4.95 -8.17 25.32
C THR A 44 -3.82 -9.09 25.79
N ALA A 45 -3.44 -9.00 27.07
CA ALA A 45 -2.34 -9.80 27.60
C ALA A 45 -2.77 -11.25 27.86
N VAL A 46 -1.97 -12.19 27.37
CA VAL A 46 -2.11 -13.64 27.52
C VAL A 46 -0.83 -14.18 28.18
N PRO A 47 -0.87 -14.70 29.41
CA PRO A 47 0.30 -15.35 30.01
C PRO A 47 0.74 -16.55 29.16
N SER A 48 2.03 -16.67 28.87
CA SER A 48 2.60 -17.80 28.15
C SER A 48 4.00 -18.11 28.65
N GLY A 49 4.24 -19.35 29.04
CA GLY A 49 5.59 -19.86 29.35
C GLY A 49 6.38 -20.30 28.13
N GLU A 50 5.76 -20.33 26.96
CA GLU A 50 6.40 -20.77 25.72
C GLU A 50 7.15 -19.63 25.01
N VAL A 51 6.92 -18.38 25.41
CA VAL A 51 7.63 -17.22 24.86
C VAL A 51 8.76 -16.81 25.80
N ALA A 52 9.88 -16.36 25.22
CA ALA A 52 11.03 -15.93 26.04
C ALA A 52 10.76 -14.58 26.72
N ARG A 53 10.03 -13.69 26.07
CA ARG A 53 9.75 -12.31 26.50
C ARG A 53 8.28 -11.98 26.28
N MET A 54 8.00 -11.31 25.17
CA MET A 54 6.67 -10.96 24.70
C MET A 54 6.60 -11.14 23.19
N THR A 55 5.44 -11.59 22.70
CA THR A 55 5.14 -11.66 21.25
C THR A 55 3.70 -11.23 21.00
N VAL A 56 3.36 -10.87 19.77
CA VAL A 56 2.00 -10.50 19.38
C VAL A 56 1.51 -11.33 18.21
N ASP A 57 0.21 -11.64 18.22
CA ASP A 57 -0.48 -12.17 17.05
C ASP A 57 -1.22 -11.04 16.27
N GLU A 58 -1.75 -11.38 15.12
CA GLU A 58 -2.52 -10.45 14.26
C GLU A 58 -3.84 -9.97 14.91
N ALA A 59 -4.34 -10.69 15.89
CA ALA A 59 -5.54 -10.34 16.65
C ALA A 59 -5.26 -9.43 17.85
N TRP A 60 -4.05 -8.84 17.94
CA TRP A 60 -3.63 -7.92 18.99
C TRP A 60 -3.58 -8.58 20.38
N ARG A 61 -3.36 -9.90 20.46
CA ARG A 61 -3.09 -10.59 21.70
C ARG A 61 -1.59 -10.52 21.98
N LEU A 62 -1.25 -10.13 23.20
CA LEU A 62 0.12 -10.00 23.68
C LEU A 62 0.46 -11.20 24.56
N TYR A 63 1.23 -12.14 24.05
CA TYR A 63 1.72 -13.29 24.81
C TYR A 63 2.92 -12.87 25.65
N VAL A 64 2.86 -13.11 26.96
CA VAL A 64 3.82 -12.56 27.91
C VAL A 64 4.38 -13.65 28.81
N ASN A 65 5.71 -13.74 28.88
CA ASN A 65 6.40 -14.51 29.89
C ASN A 65 6.39 -13.73 31.21
N LEU A 66 5.73 -14.28 32.22
CA LEU A 66 5.55 -13.61 33.52
C LEU A 66 6.86 -13.49 34.31
N ASP A 67 7.78 -14.46 34.19
CA ASP A 67 9.09 -14.42 34.88
C ASP A 67 9.97 -13.32 34.26
N TRP A 68 10.01 -13.25 32.94
CA TRP A 68 10.70 -12.15 32.23
C TRP A 68 10.08 -10.80 32.62
N LEU A 69 8.76 -10.70 32.63
CA LEU A 69 8.04 -9.49 32.99
C LEU A 69 8.35 -9.03 34.42
N ALA A 70 8.51 -9.95 35.33
CA ALA A 70 8.85 -9.66 36.75
C ALA A 70 10.30 -9.17 36.89
N ALA A 71 11.22 -9.73 36.11
CA ALA A 71 12.66 -9.46 36.19
C ALA A 71 13.09 -8.19 35.43
N THR A 72 12.33 -7.75 34.40
CA THR A 72 12.71 -6.68 33.46
C THR A 72 12.25 -5.31 33.96
N ASP A 73 13.05 -4.27 33.75
CA ASP A 73 12.70 -2.90 34.12
C ASP A 73 11.55 -2.31 33.26
N ILE A 74 10.84 -1.34 33.79
CA ILE A 74 9.67 -0.73 33.15
C ILE A 74 10.01 -0.10 31.79
N PRO A 75 11.11 0.66 31.65
CA PRO A 75 11.53 1.21 30.35
C PRO A 75 11.74 0.15 29.27
N GLU A 76 12.35 -0.98 29.57
CA GLU A 76 12.60 -2.04 28.60
C GLU A 76 11.30 -2.75 28.19
N ILE A 77 10.41 -3.03 29.16
CA ILE A 77 9.06 -3.52 28.86
C ILE A 77 8.33 -2.54 27.93
N GLY A 78 8.48 -1.24 28.17
CA GLY A 78 7.88 -0.20 27.33
C GLY A 78 8.41 -0.18 25.91
N ARG A 79 9.73 -0.36 25.72
CA ARG A 79 10.35 -0.45 24.39
C ARG A 79 9.88 -1.67 23.61
N GLU A 80 9.82 -2.83 24.26
CA GLU A 80 9.28 -4.05 23.66
C GLU A 80 7.82 -3.87 23.24
N LEU A 81 6.97 -3.27 24.08
CA LEU A 81 5.58 -2.99 23.75
C LEU A 81 5.46 -2.07 22.52
N VAL A 82 6.27 -1.02 22.43
CA VAL A 82 6.28 -0.11 21.28
C VAL A 82 6.68 -0.85 20.01
N HIS A 83 7.74 -1.66 20.07
CA HIS A 83 8.20 -2.45 18.94
C HIS A 83 7.11 -3.37 18.40
N LEU A 84 6.47 -4.15 19.29
CA LEU A 84 5.41 -5.07 18.92
C LEU A 84 4.16 -4.37 18.37
N VAL A 85 3.79 -3.22 18.95
CA VAL A 85 2.68 -2.40 18.45
C VAL A 85 2.95 -1.88 17.03
N TRP A 86 4.20 -1.51 16.72
CA TRP A 86 4.54 -1.06 15.37
C TRP A 86 4.42 -2.16 14.33
N HIS A 87 4.71 -3.43 14.64
CA HIS A 87 4.41 -4.53 13.73
C HIS A 87 2.93 -4.58 13.35
N LEU A 88 2.04 -4.37 14.31
CA LEU A 88 0.58 -4.38 14.10
C LEU A 88 0.09 -3.13 13.36
N LEU A 89 0.58 -1.95 13.75
CA LEU A 89 0.22 -0.68 13.11
C LEU A 89 0.67 -0.62 11.65
N ASP A 90 1.85 -1.15 11.32
CA ASP A 90 2.35 -1.19 9.94
C ASP A 90 1.94 -2.45 9.18
N ARG A 91 1.10 -3.31 9.79
CA ARG A 91 0.53 -4.51 9.18
C ARG A 91 1.58 -5.46 8.60
N HIS A 92 2.72 -5.64 9.26
CA HIS A 92 3.82 -6.44 8.75
C HIS A 92 3.41 -7.87 8.38
N ALA A 93 2.54 -8.52 9.16
CA ALA A 93 2.01 -9.84 8.84
C ALA A 93 1.23 -9.88 7.50
N LYS A 94 0.37 -8.88 7.24
CA LYS A 94 -0.36 -8.78 5.97
C LYS A 94 0.58 -8.55 4.80
N ARG A 95 1.57 -7.68 4.97
CA ARG A 95 2.60 -7.35 3.97
C ARG A 95 3.49 -8.56 3.69
N ALA A 96 3.89 -9.31 4.72
CA ALA A 96 4.63 -10.56 4.58
C ALA A 96 3.90 -11.56 3.68
N ARG A 97 2.61 -11.80 3.93
CA ARG A 97 1.81 -12.69 3.07
C ARG A 97 1.69 -12.19 1.64
N ALA A 98 1.58 -10.87 1.43
CA ALA A 98 1.55 -10.30 0.09
C ALA A 98 2.88 -10.52 -0.68
N CYS A 99 4.00 -10.61 0.04
CA CYS A 99 5.32 -10.93 -0.51
C CYS A 99 5.62 -12.43 -0.59
N GLY A 100 4.66 -13.30 -0.22
CA GLY A 100 4.85 -14.75 -0.26
C GLY A 100 5.78 -15.30 0.82
N VAL A 101 5.92 -14.59 1.96
CA VAL A 101 6.76 -15.03 3.07
C VAL A 101 6.20 -16.32 3.68
N ASP A 102 7.06 -17.32 3.83
CA ASP A 102 6.81 -18.62 4.44
C ASP A 102 7.68 -18.84 5.70
N GLU A 103 7.60 -20.03 6.30
CA GLU A 103 8.40 -20.36 7.48
C GLU A 103 9.92 -20.23 7.25
N GLY A 104 10.40 -20.49 6.03
CA GLY A 104 11.81 -20.44 5.67
C GLY A 104 12.32 -19.00 5.55
N SER A 105 11.54 -18.12 4.95
CA SER A 105 11.86 -16.71 4.69
C SER A 105 11.42 -15.75 5.80
N ALA A 106 10.57 -16.21 6.75
CA ALA A 106 10.09 -15.40 7.86
C ALA A 106 11.19 -14.75 8.73
N PRO A 107 12.34 -15.39 9.02
CA PRO A 107 13.41 -14.73 9.77
C PRO A 107 14.00 -13.53 9.04
N LEU A 108 14.14 -13.63 7.71
CA LEU A 108 14.66 -12.56 6.87
C LEU A 108 13.68 -11.40 6.81
N TRP A 109 12.38 -11.70 6.63
CA TRP A 109 11.32 -10.72 6.69
C TRP A 109 11.30 -9.97 8.02
N ARG A 110 11.37 -10.68 9.16
CA ARG A 110 11.43 -10.04 10.49
C ARG A 110 12.59 -9.07 10.60
N THR A 111 13.78 -9.47 10.14
CA THR A 111 14.94 -8.58 10.11
C THR A 111 14.66 -7.29 9.34
N ALA A 112 14.04 -7.37 8.17
CA ALA A 112 13.66 -6.20 7.38
C ALA A 112 12.60 -5.33 8.10
N ALA A 113 11.59 -5.97 8.70
CA ALA A 113 10.52 -5.32 9.45
C ALA A 113 11.05 -4.61 10.70
N ASP A 114 11.93 -5.26 11.47
CA ASP A 114 12.57 -4.69 12.67
C ASP A 114 13.44 -3.48 12.31
N GLN A 115 14.18 -3.55 11.20
CA GLN A 115 14.93 -2.41 10.70
C GLN A 115 14.04 -1.21 10.37
N SER A 116 12.87 -1.44 9.76
CA SER A 116 11.92 -0.36 9.46
C SER A 116 11.34 0.28 10.73
N ILE A 117 11.03 -0.54 11.74
CA ILE A 117 10.57 -0.05 13.05
C ILE A 117 11.67 0.74 13.76
N ASN A 118 12.93 0.31 13.66
CA ASN A 118 14.05 0.99 14.31
C ASN A 118 14.25 2.42 13.77
N VAL A 119 13.98 2.67 12.49
CA VAL A 119 13.99 4.04 11.93
C VAL A 119 13.02 4.95 12.68
N LEU A 120 11.87 4.41 13.09
CA LEU A 120 10.84 5.16 13.81
C LEU A 120 11.13 5.28 15.31
N THR A 121 11.67 4.22 15.93
CA THR A 121 11.74 4.10 17.40
C THR A 121 13.09 4.53 17.98
N GLN A 122 14.19 4.32 17.27
CA GLN A 122 15.53 4.62 17.74
C GLN A 122 15.77 6.11 18.06
N PRO A 123 15.35 7.06 17.21
CA PRO A 123 15.54 8.47 17.52
C PRO A 123 14.79 8.93 18.77
N ALA A 124 13.67 8.25 19.10
CA ALA A 124 12.89 8.49 20.31
C ALA A 124 13.43 7.72 21.55
N GLY A 125 14.47 6.91 21.40
CA GLY A 125 14.99 6.05 22.46
C GLY A 125 14.01 4.96 22.88
N LEU A 126 13.22 4.46 21.93
CA LEU A 126 12.15 3.45 22.11
C LEU A 126 12.48 2.12 21.45
N SER A 127 13.65 1.97 20.84
CA SER A 127 14.11 0.65 20.37
C SER A 127 14.50 -0.23 21.56
N PRO A 128 14.09 -1.52 21.57
CA PRO A 128 14.58 -2.48 22.53
C PRO A 128 16.10 -2.60 22.53
N THR A 129 16.68 -2.89 23.68
CA THR A 129 18.15 -2.88 23.84
C THR A 129 18.87 -4.00 23.07
N HIS A 130 18.14 -5.07 22.73
CA HIS A 130 18.70 -6.23 22.02
C HIS A 130 18.69 -6.08 20.49
N PHE A 131 18.06 -5.01 19.94
CA PHE A 131 18.14 -4.74 18.51
C PHE A 131 19.44 -3.99 18.18
N GLU A 132 20.30 -4.60 17.38
CA GLU A 132 21.52 -3.97 16.89
C GLU A 132 21.19 -2.89 15.84
N ARG A 133 22.07 -1.88 15.76
CA ARG A 133 21.98 -0.85 14.72
C ARG A 133 22.27 -1.47 13.36
N SER A 134 21.26 -1.53 12.51
CA SER A 134 21.42 -1.92 11.11
C SER A 134 22.36 -0.94 10.41
N ARG A 135 23.48 -1.42 9.89
CA ARG A 135 24.41 -0.64 9.07
C ARG A 135 23.99 -0.80 7.61
N GLY A 136 23.72 0.31 6.94
CA GLY A 136 23.85 0.38 5.49
C GLY A 136 22.59 0.40 4.65
N VAL A 137 21.36 0.44 5.22
CA VAL A 137 20.12 0.60 4.44
C VAL A 137 19.61 2.04 4.56
N ALA A 138 19.12 2.61 3.46
CA ALA A 138 18.54 3.95 3.47
C ALA A 138 17.36 4.04 4.46
N ASP A 139 17.31 5.12 5.24
CA ASP A 139 16.35 5.28 6.35
C ASP A 139 14.87 5.27 5.95
N ASP A 140 14.56 5.45 4.66
CA ASP A 140 13.21 5.53 4.07
C ASP A 140 12.81 4.32 3.23
N ALA A 141 13.64 3.27 3.18
CA ALA A 141 13.34 2.11 2.36
C ALA A 141 12.15 1.31 2.92
N LEU A 142 11.21 0.94 2.02
CA LEU A 142 10.09 0.05 2.35
C LEU A 142 10.57 -1.33 2.83
N VAL A 143 9.79 -1.96 3.71
CA VAL A 143 10.10 -3.30 4.24
C VAL A 143 10.28 -4.33 3.13
N GLU A 144 9.43 -4.30 2.11
CA GLU A 144 9.49 -5.19 0.96
C GLU A 144 10.81 -5.07 0.20
N ARG A 145 11.27 -3.84 -0.02
CA ARG A 145 12.56 -3.58 -0.65
C ARG A 145 13.71 -4.08 0.19
N ARG A 146 13.68 -3.81 1.50
CA ARG A 146 14.69 -4.32 2.45
C ARG A 146 14.74 -5.85 2.45
N PHE A 147 13.56 -6.48 2.42
CA PHE A 147 13.43 -7.94 2.35
C PHE A 147 14.09 -8.49 1.08
N THR A 148 13.79 -7.89 -0.09
CA THR A 148 14.39 -8.28 -1.37
C THR A 148 15.92 -8.07 -1.37
N GLU A 149 16.41 -6.94 -0.86
CA GLU A 149 17.83 -6.64 -0.78
C GLU A 149 18.58 -7.62 0.14
N LEU A 150 17.96 -8.06 1.23
CA LEU A 150 18.52 -9.06 2.14
C LEU A 150 18.55 -10.46 1.50
N ASP A 151 17.53 -10.81 0.70
CA ASP A 151 17.44 -12.08 -0.01
C ASP A 151 18.49 -12.18 -1.12
N ASP A 152 18.65 -11.12 -1.93
CA ASP A 152 19.61 -11.05 -3.02
C ASP A 152 21.08 -11.12 -2.54
N HIS A 153 21.37 -10.67 -1.32
CA HIS A 153 22.74 -10.65 -0.81
C HIS A 153 23.23 -11.98 -0.21
N CYS A 154 22.43 -13.07 -0.34
CA CYS A 154 22.81 -14.40 0.15
C CYS A 154 23.55 -14.33 1.50
N ILE A 155 22.93 -13.67 2.49
CA ILE A 155 23.52 -13.71 3.85
C ILE A 155 23.54 -15.19 4.24
N PRO A 156 24.71 -15.78 4.50
CA PRO A 156 24.76 -17.19 4.81
C PRO A 156 23.80 -17.47 5.96
N PHE A 157 22.89 -18.43 5.78
CA PHE A 157 21.94 -18.96 6.78
C PHE A 157 22.72 -19.54 7.98
N GLY A 158 23.50 -18.73 8.70
CA GLY A 158 24.42 -19.15 9.74
C GLY A 158 24.49 -18.21 10.93
N GLN A 159 24.05 -16.98 10.80
CA GLN A 159 23.75 -16.17 11.96
C GLN A 159 22.30 -16.46 12.38
N LYS A 160 22.10 -17.65 12.99
CA LYS A 160 20.99 -17.84 13.92
C LYS A 160 21.05 -16.62 14.83
N ASP A 161 19.94 -15.86 14.87
CA ASP A 161 19.72 -14.91 15.94
C ASP A 161 20.26 -15.57 17.19
N SER A 162 21.23 -14.93 17.87
CA SER A 162 21.97 -15.51 19.00
C SER A 162 21.09 -16.02 20.13
N HIS A 163 19.78 -16.02 19.95
CA HIS A 163 18.76 -16.41 20.90
C HIS A 163 17.77 -17.47 20.42
N GLY A 164 17.73 -17.87 19.14
CA GLY A 164 16.93 -19.01 18.65
C GLY A 164 15.42 -18.95 18.97
N LEU A 165 14.93 -17.83 19.48
CA LEU A 165 13.59 -17.65 20.03
C LEU A 165 12.83 -16.64 19.17
N ASP A 166 11.60 -16.97 18.86
CA ASP A 166 10.66 -16.05 18.20
C ASP A 166 10.40 -14.85 19.13
N VAL A 167 10.82 -13.68 18.71
CA VAL A 167 10.78 -12.47 19.54
C VAL A 167 9.55 -11.60 19.25
N CYS A 168 8.88 -11.76 18.07
CA CYS A 168 7.82 -10.84 17.65
C CYS A 168 6.46 -11.51 17.43
N GLY A 169 6.41 -12.82 17.08
CA GLY A 169 5.16 -13.57 16.85
C GLY A 169 4.59 -13.40 15.43
N SER A 170 3.41 -14.00 15.20
CA SER A 170 2.75 -13.96 13.89
C SER A 170 2.32 -12.55 13.46
N GLY A 171 2.15 -11.62 14.37
CA GLY A 171 1.89 -10.22 14.08
C GLY A 171 3.00 -9.54 13.28
N ALA A 172 4.23 -10.09 13.31
CA ALA A 172 5.37 -9.56 12.58
C ALA A 172 5.54 -10.15 11.17
N ASP A 173 5.26 -11.44 10.96
CA ASP A 173 5.58 -12.16 9.73
C ASP A 173 4.41 -12.95 9.12
N GLY A 174 3.27 -13.00 9.82
CA GLY A 174 2.08 -13.70 9.34
C GLY A 174 2.14 -15.23 9.45
N VAL A 175 3.23 -15.80 10.02
CA VAL A 175 3.38 -17.24 10.23
C VAL A 175 2.84 -17.60 11.61
N PRO A 176 1.77 -18.41 11.73
CA PRO A 176 1.19 -18.78 13.03
C PRO A 176 2.16 -19.56 13.93
N ARG A 177 2.09 -19.33 15.22
CA ARG A 177 2.89 -20.05 16.22
C ARG A 177 2.02 -21.03 17.01
N LYS A 178 2.61 -22.15 17.48
CA LYS A 178 1.90 -23.18 18.23
C LYS A 178 1.28 -22.69 19.54
N HIS A 179 1.90 -21.68 20.17
CA HIS A 179 1.42 -21.09 21.41
C HIS A 179 0.36 -20.01 21.21
N GLU A 180 0.13 -19.57 19.98
CA GLU A 180 -0.88 -18.57 19.67
C GLU A 180 -2.28 -19.19 19.67
N LEU A 181 -3.23 -18.47 20.24
CA LEU A 181 -4.62 -18.91 20.32
C LEU A 181 -5.26 -18.84 18.93
N HIS A 182 -5.73 -19.97 18.46
CA HIS A 182 -6.64 -19.98 17.31
C HIS A 182 -7.98 -19.38 17.75
N ASP A 183 -8.78 -18.86 16.82
CA ASP A 183 -10.06 -18.15 17.05
C ASP A 183 -10.89 -18.75 18.22
N SER A 184 -10.47 -18.48 19.46
CA SER A 184 -11.17 -18.94 20.65
C SER A 184 -12.13 -17.83 21.11
N HIS A 185 -13.39 -18.20 21.31
CA HIS A 185 -14.40 -17.32 21.87
C HIS A 185 -14.07 -16.80 23.27
N ASP A 186 -13.09 -17.41 23.95
CA ASP A 186 -12.76 -17.12 25.36
C ASP A 186 -11.87 -15.90 25.55
N LEU A 187 -11.08 -15.50 24.55
CA LEU A 187 -10.26 -14.27 24.56
C LEU A 187 -10.36 -13.59 23.21
N PRO A 188 -11.39 -12.75 23.00
CA PRO A 188 -11.56 -12.05 21.74
C PRO A 188 -10.38 -11.12 21.48
N GLY A 189 -9.77 -11.25 20.32
CA GLY A 189 -8.80 -10.30 19.81
C GLY A 189 -9.50 -9.07 19.21
N VAL A 190 -8.71 -8.10 18.79
CA VAL A 190 -9.19 -6.95 18.04
C VAL A 190 -9.59 -7.42 16.63
N THR A 191 -10.80 -7.08 16.20
CA THR A 191 -11.25 -7.41 14.84
C THR A 191 -10.47 -6.61 13.79
N ARG A 192 -10.48 -7.05 12.53
CA ARG A 192 -9.82 -6.30 11.44
C ARG A 192 -10.36 -4.88 11.29
N LEU A 193 -11.67 -4.68 11.46
CA LEU A 193 -12.30 -3.36 11.41
C LEU A 193 -11.85 -2.46 12.55
N ASP A 194 -11.76 -3.03 13.76
CA ASP A 194 -11.30 -2.29 14.94
C ASP A 194 -9.80 -1.99 14.83
N ALA A 195 -8.98 -2.89 14.29
CA ALA A 195 -7.57 -2.67 14.03
C ALA A 195 -7.35 -1.52 13.02
N ASP A 196 -8.20 -1.43 11.98
CA ASP A 196 -8.16 -0.32 11.02
C ASP A 196 -8.60 1.00 11.66
N ALA A 197 -9.60 0.97 12.53
CA ALA A 197 -10.01 2.14 13.30
C ALA A 197 -8.90 2.59 14.26
N LEU A 198 -8.23 1.66 14.95
CA LEU A 198 -7.07 1.95 15.81
C LEU A 198 -5.93 2.60 15.04
N ARG A 199 -5.56 2.07 13.87
CA ARG A 199 -4.53 2.66 13.01
C ARG A 199 -4.87 4.10 12.64
N ARG A 200 -6.10 4.37 12.20
CA ARG A 200 -6.56 5.73 11.88
C ARG A 200 -6.53 6.64 13.09
N THR A 201 -6.95 6.17 14.27
CA THR A 201 -6.90 6.95 15.50
C THR A 201 -5.47 7.34 15.87
N VAL A 202 -4.52 6.39 15.76
CA VAL A 202 -3.10 6.66 16.02
C VAL A 202 -2.54 7.63 14.98
N ALA A 203 -2.83 7.43 13.71
CA ALA A 203 -2.37 8.29 12.63
C ALA A 203 -2.92 9.72 12.78
N GLN A 204 -4.21 9.87 13.08
CA GLN A 204 -4.82 11.18 13.34
C GLN A 204 -4.14 11.88 14.53
N ALA A 205 -3.88 11.16 15.63
CA ALA A 205 -3.21 11.73 16.79
C ALA A 205 -1.76 12.17 16.49
N VAL A 206 -1.08 11.53 15.55
CA VAL A 206 0.25 11.99 15.05
C VAL A 206 0.12 13.29 14.26
N LEU A 207 -0.92 13.44 13.46
CA LEU A 207 -1.14 14.64 12.63
C LEU A 207 -1.65 15.82 13.46
N ASP A 208 -2.47 15.57 14.49
CA ASP A 208 -3.03 16.61 15.36
C ASP A 208 -1.98 17.29 16.26
N ASP A 209 -0.85 16.61 16.53
CA ASP A 209 0.28 17.21 17.26
C ASP A 209 1.60 17.16 16.44
N PRO A 210 1.73 18.00 15.39
CA PRO A 210 2.95 18.08 14.60
C PRO A 210 4.18 18.49 15.41
N GLY A 211 3.97 19.12 16.55
CA GLY A 211 5.02 19.47 17.51
C GLY A 211 5.54 18.28 18.30
N ALA A 212 4.71 17.27 18.59
CA ALA A 212 5.13 16.06 19.29
C ALA A 212 6.18 15.29 18.48
N ALA A 213 5.94 15.05 17.21
CA ALA A 213 6.90 14.39 16.33
C ALA A 213 8.24 15.14 16.32
N LYS A 214 8.25 16.45 16.23
CA LYS A 214 9.47 17.26 16.25
C LYS A 214 10.16 17.27 17.62
N ARG A 215 9.40 17.32 18.72
CA ARG A 215 9.97 17.28 20.09
C ARG A 215 10.62 15.92 20.39
N LEU A 216 10.09 14.84 19.85
CA LEU A 216 10.48 13.46 20.17
C LEU A 216 11.55 12.93 19.23
N TYR A 217 11.46 13.24 17.95
CA TYR A 217 12.33 12.74 16.90
C TYR A 217 13.34 13.79 16.40
N GLY A 218 13.29 15.02 16.92
CA GLY A 218 14.05 16.13 16.35
C GLY A 218 13.56 16.50 14.94
N ALA A 219 14.39 17.19 14.17
CA ALA A 219 14.13 17.49 12.76
C ALA A 219 14.60 16.35 11.82
N GLY A 220 14.86 15.15 12.35
CA GLY A 220 15.46 14.04 11.63
C GLY A 220 14.49 13.18 10.81
N PRO A 221 15.02 12.14 10.13
CA PRO A 221 14.27 11.21 9.26
C PRO A 221 13.07 10.58 9.94
N GLY A 222 13.19 10.16 11.21
CA GLY A 222 12.09 9.54 11.95
C GLY A 222 10.85 10.40 12.10
N SER A 223 11.02 11.73 12.23
CA SER A 223 9.89 12.67 12.29
C SER A 223 9.18 12.81 10.94
N LYS A 224 9.90 12.68 9.84
CA LYS A 224 9.33 12.68 8.49
C LYS A 224 8.61 11.35 8.25
N ALA A 225 9.24 10.23 8.55
CA ALA A 225 8.70 8.89 8.32
C ALA A 225 7.37 8.65 9.04
N ILE A 226 7.26 9.00 10.34
CA ILE A 226 6.01 8.82 11.09
C ILE A 226 4.88 9.72 10.57
N ARG A 227 5.19 10.95 10.14
CA ARG A 227 4.17 11.84 9.56
C ARG A 227 3.69 11.35 8.20
N ASN A 228 4.59 10.86 7.36
CA ASN A 228 4.22 10.26 6.07
C ASN A 228 3.36 9.02 6.29
N TRP A 229 3.76 8.13 7.22
CA TRP A 229 2.92 7.00 7.61
C TRP A 229 1.51 7.43 8.05
N ALA A 230 1.41 8.45 8.91
CA ALA A 230 0.13 8.94 9.40
C ALA A 230 -0.73 9.57 8.29
N ARG A 231 -0.14 10.38 7.41
CA ARG A 231 -0.85 10.94 6.25
C ARG A 231 -1.40 9.86 5.35
N ASN A 232 -0.61 8.85 5.04
CA ASN A 232 -1.01 7.72 4.18
C ASN A 232 -2.21 6.96 4.73
N ILE A 233 -2.43 6.97 6.04
CA ILE A 233 -3.56 6.30 6.68
C ILE A 233 -4.79 7.20 6.80
N VAL A 234 -4.60 8.47 7.17
CA VAL A 234 -5.71 9.42 7.44
C VAL A 234 -6.30 9.97 6.14
N GLU A 235 -5.43 10.31 5.19
CA GLU A 235 -5.91 10.62 3.85
C GLU A 235 -6.57 9.36 3.31
N SER A 236 -7.90 9.35 3.33
CA SER A 236 -8.73 8.25 2.77
C SER A 236 -8.49 8.21 1.26
N ARG A 237 -7.39 7.56 0.87
CA ARG A 237 -7.06 7.37 -0.53
C ARG A 237 -8.08 6.38 -1.07
N VAL A 238 -8.98 6.87 -1.89
CA VAL A 238 -9.74 5.98 -2.77
C VAL A 238 -8.68 5.20 -3.56
N PRO A 239 -8.64 3.86 -3.48
CA PRO A 239 -7.66 3.10 -4.23
C PRO A 239 -7.69 3.52 -5.69
N TRP A 240 -6.53 3.79 -6.27
CA TRP A 240 -6.43 4.28 -7.65
C TRP A 240 -7.16 3.35 -8.64
N GLU A 241 -7.22 2.05 -8.32
CA GLU A 241 -7.98 1.04 -9.04
C GLU A 241 -9.47 1.41 -9.13
N GLN A 242 -10.06 1.88 -8.02
CA GLN A 242 -11.46 2.31 -8.00
C GLN A 242 -11.67 3.61 -8.77
N VAL A 243 -10.69 4.53 -8.71
CA VAL A 243 -10.72 5.79 -9.49
C VAL A 243 -10.66 5.47 -10.98
N LEU A 244 -9.71 4.64 -11.40
CA LEU A 244 -9.56 4.20 -12.78
C LEU A 244 -10.83 3.48 -13.26
N ALA A 245 -11.32 2.49 -12.51
CA ALA A 245 -12.54 1.76 -12.84
C ALA A 245 -13.77 2.68 -12.94
N SER A 246 -13.88 3.69 -12.08
CA SER A 246 -15.00 4.65 -12.14
C SER A 246 -14.89 5.57 -13.33
N ALA A 247 -13.66 6.01 -13.69
CA ALA A 247 -13.40 6.86 -14.85
C ALA A 247 -13.75 6.10 -16.16
N VAL A 248 -13.23 4.88 -16.31
CA VAL A 248 -13.53 4.03 -17.48
C VAL A 248 -15.02 3.78 -17.60
N ARG A 249 -15.70 3.34 -16.52
CA ARG A 249 -17.16 3.10 -16.52
C ARG A 249 -17.97 4.33 -16.89
N ARG A 250 -17.56 5.52 -16.44
CA ARG A 250 -18.24 6.78 -16.78
C ARG A 250 -18.18 7.07 -18.28
N VAL A 251 -16.99 6.93 -18.88
CA VAL A 251 -16.82 7.13 -20.33
C VAL A 251 -17.63 6.11 -21.12
N VAL A 252 -17.53 4.83 -20.75
CA VAL A 252 -18.30 3.74 -21.37
C VAL A 252 -19.80 4.00 -21.28
N ALA A 253 -20.29 4.42 -20.12
CA ALA A 253 -21.71 4.75 -19.93
C ALA A 253 -22.15 5.93 -20.79
N THR A 254 -21.31 6.95 -20.96
CA THR A 254 -21.58 8.12 -21.80
C THR A 254 -21.67 7.71 -23.27
N VAL A 255 -20.70 6.96 -23.78
CA VAL A 255 -20.68 6.47 -25.16
C VAL A 255 -21.81 5.48 -25.43
N SER A 256 -22.03 4.51 -24.56
CA SER A 256 -23.10 3.52 -24.69
C SER A 256 -24.50 4.10 -24.47
N GLY A 257 -24.60 5.24 -23.76
CA GLY A 257 -25.86 5.98 -23.51
C GLY A 257 -26.36 6.73 -24.75
N SER A 258 -25.47 7.06 -25.68
CA SER A 258 -25.77 7.71 -26.96
C SER A 258 -26.36 6.74 -28.02
N GLY A 259 -26.96 5.63 -27.55
CA GLY A 259 -27.52 4.60 -28.42
C GLY A 259 -28.44 5.17 -29.51
N ASP A 260 -28.05 4.92 -30.75
CA ASP A 260 -28.78 5.35 -31.94
C ASP A 260 -29.72 4.24 -32.46
N TYR A 261 -30.72 4.63 -33.25
CA TYR A 261 -31.61 3.70 -33.91
C TYR A 261 -31.04 3.33 -35.28
N SER A 262 -30.85 2.01 -35.51
CA SER A 262 -30.28 1.51 -36.76
C SER A 262 -31.25 0.53 -37.45
N TYR A 263 -31.46 0.71 -38.75
CA TYR A 263 -32.16 -0.25 -39.59
C TYR A 263 -31.32 -1.49 -39.96
N ARG A 264 -30.02 -1.49 -39.67
CA ARG A 264 -29.17 -2.66 -39.90
C ARG A 264 -29.52 -3.87 -39.02
N ARG A 265 -30.15 -3.61 -37.86
CA ARG A 265 -30.76 -4.64 -37.00
C ARG A 265 -32.19 -4.20 -36.66
N PRO A 266 -33.21 -4.77 -37.34
CA PRO A 266 -34.59 -4.47 -37.03
C PRO A 266 -34.98 -4.78 -35.58
N ALA A 267 -35.86 -4.02 -35.00
CA ALA A 267 -36.32 -4.25 -33.63
C ALA A 267 -36.94 -5.64 -33.49
N ARG A 268 -36.76 -6.29 -32.36
CA ARG A 268 -37.43 -7.58 -32.06
C ARG A 268 -38.95 -7.56 -32.20
N ARG A 269 -39.58 -6.37 -32.12
CA ARG A 269 -40.99 -6.14 -32.29
C ARG A 269 -41.46 -6.12 -33.74
N ASN A 270 -40.58 -6.22 -34.74
CA ASN A 270 -40.93 -6.26 -36.14
C ASN A 270 -41.89 -7.42 -36.48
N ALA A 271 -41.82 -8.55 -35.77
CA ALA A 271 -42.72 -9.66 -35.92
C ALA A 271 -44.20 -9.32 -35.56
N ALA A 272 -44.42 -8.30 -34.72
CA ALA A 272 -45.73 -7.85 -34.28
C ALA A 272 -46.32 -6.72 -35.14
N THR A 273 -45.58 -6.18 -36.12
CA THR A 273 -46.02 -5.07 -36.98
C THR A 273 -45.78 -5.42 -38.45
N PRO A 274 -46.63 -6.27 -39.08
CA PRO A 274 -46.46 -6.62 -40.48
C PRO A 274 -46.48 -5.38 -41.39
N GLY A 275 -45.53 -5.27 -42.31
CA GLY A 275 -45.41 -4.17 -43.26
C GLY A 275 -44.66 -2.92 -42.78
N VAL A 276 -44.21 -2.89 -41.51
CA VAL A 276 -43.43 -1.77 -40.95
C VAL A 276 -42.10 -2.30 -40.43
N VAL A 277 -40.99 -1.76 -40.92
CA VAL A 277 -39.66 -2.07 -40.39
C VAL A 277 -39.29 -1.04 -39.33
N LEU A 278 -39.26 -1.49 -38.07
CA LEU A 278 -38.86 -0.64 -36.96
C LEU A 278 -37.34 -0.75 -36.75
N PRO A 279 -36.62 0.40 -36.57
CA PRO A 279 -35.19 0.36 -36.29
C PRO A 279 -34.95 -0.25 -34.93
N GLY A 280 -33.92 -1.08 -34.85
CA GLY A 280 -33.41 -1.59 -33.55
C GLY A 280 -32.51 -0.57 -32.89
N ARG A 281 -32.55 -0.51 -31.57
CA ARG A 281 -31.63 0.30 -30.81
C ARG A 281 -30.23 -0.36 -30.83
N HIS A 282 -29.25 0.35 -31.37
CA HIS A 282 -27.87 -0.03 -31.35
C HIS A 282 -27.16 0.71 -30.19
N ARG A 283 -26.50 -0.03 -29.31
CA ARG A 283 -25.58 0.53 -28.33
C ARG A 283 -24.17 0.31 -28.86
N PRO A 284 -23.46 1.33 -29.30
CA PRO A 284 -22.09 1.15 -29.74
C PRO A 284 -21.23 0.73 -28.56
N THR A 285 -20.34 -0.23 -28.76
CA THR A 285 -19.26 -0.53 -27.84
C THR A 285 -18.15 0.45 -28.14
N PRO A 286 -17.66 1.22 -27.17
CA PRO A 286 -16.61 2.20 -27.42
C PRO A 286 -15.33 1.48 -27.87
N GLU A 287 -14.64 2.06 -28.83
CA GLU A 287 -13.30 1.66 -29.19
C GLU A 287 -12.33 2.24 -28.17
N ILE A 288 -11.40 1.40 -27.70
CA ILE A 288 -10.44 1.76 -26.65
C ILE A 288 -9.04 1.61 -27.18
N ALA A 289 -8.20 2.61 -26.92
CA ALA A 289 -6.77 2.52 -27.08
C ALA A 289 -6.06 2.59 -25.72
N VAL A 290 -4.95 1.91 -25.62
CA VAL A 290 -4.05 1.96 -24.46
C VAL A 290 -2.68 2.41 -24.95
N VAL A 291 -2.19 3.52 -24.42
CA VAL A 291 -0.87 4.06 -24.71
C VAL A 291 0.03 3.75 -23.53
N VAL A 292 1.08 2.99 -23.75
CA VAL A 292 1.99 2.54 -22.71
C VAL A 292 3.36 3.17 -22.93
N ASP A 293 3.84 3.86 -21.92
CA ASP A 293 5.20 4.37 -21.85
C ASP A 293 6.17 3.21 -21.63
N THR A 294 7.12 3.06 -22.54
CA THR A 294 8.15 2.02 -22.46
C THR A 294 9.54 2.61 -22.26
N SER A 295 9.64 3.86 -21.78
CA SER A 295 10.90 4.51 -21.46
C SER A 295 11.68 3.79 -20.35
N GLY A 296 13.00 4.01 -20.35
CA GLY A 296 13.88 3.41 -19.34
C GLY A 296 13.69 3.92 -17.90
N SER A 297 12.94 5.02 -17.72
CA SER A 297 12.57 5.57 -16.39
C SER A 297 11.36 4.88 -15.77
N MET A 298 10.57 4.14 -16.57
CA MET A 298 9.39 3.45 -16.08
C MET A 298 9.76 2.28 -15.16
N ASP A 299 9.18 2.27 -13.96
CA ASP A 299 9.23 1.12 -13.09
C ASP A 299 8.38 -0.02 -13.66
N GLN A 300 9.04 -1.08 -14.12
CA GLN A 300 8.38 -2.25 -14.72
C GLN A 300 7.38 -2.93 -13.79
N ARG A 301 7.57 -2.85 -12.48
CA ARG A 301 6.71 -3.46 -11.47
C ARG A 301 5.39 -2.69 -11.35
N LEU A 302 5.46 -1.36 -11.24
CA LEU A 302 4.28 -0.50 -11.19
C LEU A 302 3.54 -0.50 -12.54
N LEU A 303 4.29 -0.50 -13.64
CA LEU A 303 3.74 -0.63 -14.98
C LEU A 303 2.95 -1.95 -15.13
N GLY A 304 3.54 -3.08 -14.75
CA GLY A 304 2.87 -4.38 -14.79
C GLY A 304 1.58 -4.40 -13.95
N ARG A 305 1.58 -3.75 -12.80
CA ARG A 305 0.39 -3.62 -11.94
C ARG A 305 -0.70 -2.77 -12.62
N ALA A 306 -0.34 -1.61 -13.17
CA ALA A 306 -1.29 -0.74 -13.85
C ALA A 306 -1.90 -1.40 -15.09
N VAL A 307 -1.10 -2.14 -15.86
CA VAL A 307 -1.53 -2.93 -17.01
C VAL A 307 -2.50 -4.04 -16.59
N ALA A 308 -2.18 -4.80 -15.54
CA ALA A 308 -3.03 -5.89 -15.05
C ALA A 308 -4.39 -5.38 -14.54
N GLU A 309 -4.41 -4.24 -13.84
CA GLU A 309 -5.65 -3.66 -13.35
C GLU A 309 -6.52 -3.12 -14.49
N LEU A 310 -5.91 -2.47 -15.47
CA LEU A 310 -6.62 -2.01 -16.65
C LEU A 310 -7.24 -3.17 -17.43
N ASP A 311 -6.52 -4.28 -17.58
CA ASP A 311 -6.99 -5.50 -18.23
C ASP A 311 -8.21 -6.09 -17.49
N ALA A 312 -8.15 -6.14 -16.16
CA ALA A 312 -9.26 -6.58 -15.32
C ALA A 312 -10.49 -5.68 -15.47
N ILE A 313 -10.32 -4.35 -15.50
CA ILE A 313 -11.41 -3.39 -15.66
C ILE A 313 -12.06 -3.53 -17.05
N ILE A 314 -11.27 -3.64 -18.10
CA ILE A 314 -11.72 -3.78 -19.48
C ILE A 314 -12.49 -5.09 -19.66
N THR A 315 -11.97 -6.18 -19.09
CA THR A 315 -12.62 -7.50 -19.13
C THR A 315 -13.94 -7.48 -18.36
N ALA A 316 -13.97 -6.92 -17.15
CA ALA A 316 -15.17 -6.80 -16.35
C ALA A 316 -16.26 -5.91 -17.00
N ALA A 317 -15.86 -4.92 -17.77
CA ALA A 317 -16.75 -4.07 -18.55
C ALA A 317 -17.25 -4.73 -19.86
N GLY A 318 -16.73 -5.91 -20.22
CA GLY A 318 -17.07 -6.61 -21.47
C GLY A 318 -16.56 -5.91 -22.74
N LEU A 319 -15.52 -5.09 -22.61
CA LEU A 319 -15.02 -4.24 -23.70
C LEU A 319 -13.98 -4.95 -24.57
N GLY A 320 -13.34 -6.02 -24.06
CA GLY A 320 -12.32 -6.79 -24.75
C GLY A 320 -12.83 -7.66 -25.91
N ALA A 321 -14.16 -7.84 -26.07
CA ALA A 321 -14.73 -8.72 -27.08
C ALA A 321 -14.44 -8.28 -28.54
N HIS A 322 -14.12 -7.02 -28.76
CA HIS A 322 -13.82 -6.44 -30.11
C HIS A 322 -12.33 -6.13 -30.32
N GLY A 323 -11.49 -6.46 -29.34
CA GLY A 323 -10.06 -6.15 -29.35
C GLY A 323 -9.77 -4.71 -28.87
N LEU A 324 -8.56 -4.54 -28.41
CA LEU A 324 -7.99 -3.28 -27.98
C LEU A 324 -6.86 -2.88 -28.93
N THR A 325 -6.59 -1.61 -29.06
CA THR A 325 -5.38 -1.15 -29.72
C THR A 325 -4.39 -0.68 -28.68
N ALA A 326 -3.26 -1.38 -28.55
CA ALA A 326 -2.14 -0.94 -27.73
C ALA A 326 -1.15 -0.15 -28.57
N ILE A 327 -0.62 0.90 -28.00
CA ILE A 327 0.40 1.78 -28.59
C ILE A 327 1.55 1.84 -27.60
N SER A 328 2.66 1.19 -27.93
CA SER A 328 3.92 1.34 -27.19
C SER A 328 4.63 2.60 -27.68
N VAL A 329 5.07 3.43 -26.76
CA VAL A 329 5.71 4.71 -27.05
C VAL A 329 7.06 4.79 -26.36
N ASP A 330 8.09 4.96 -27.19
CA ASP A 330 9.40 5.46 -26.76
C ASP A 330 9.77 6.68 -27.62
N THR A 331 10.79 6.62 -28.45
CA THR A 331 11.10 7.61 -29.50
C THR A 331 10.23 7.42 -30.75
N GLN A 332 9.51 6.32 -30.84
CA GLN A 332 8.56 5.98 -31.90
C GLN A 332 7.28 5.42 -31.26
N ALA A 333 6.15 5.57 -31.94
CA ALA A 333 4.89 5.01 -31.49
C ALA A 333 4.48 3.87 -32.43
N VAL A 334 4.31 2.67 -31.88
CA VAL A 334 3.90 1.47 -32.62
C VAL A 334 2.55 1.01 -32.11
N ALA A 335 1.55 0.97 -32.99
CA ALA A 335 0.21 0.49 -32.68
C ALA A 335 0.05 -0.98 -33.04
N CYS A 336 -0.44 -1.78 -32.09
CA CYS A 336 -0.74 -3.19 -32.28
C CYS A 336 -2.16 -3.49 -31.75
N ARG A 337 -2.93 -4.30 -32.52
CA ARG A 337 -4.24 -4.75 -32.05
C ARG A 337 -4.05 -5.98 -31.16
N ILE A 338 -4.54 -5.90 -29.91
CA ILE A 338 -4.38 -6.94 -28.90
C ILE A 338 -5.74 -7.42 -28.41
N ARG A 339 -5.78 -8.56 -27.75
CA ARG A 339 -6.99 -9.08 -27.12
C ARG A 339 -7.06 -8.73 -25.62
N GLN A 340 -5.90 -8.67 -25.00
CA GLN A 340 -5.74 -8.33 -23.57
C GLN A 340 -4.60 -7.31 -23.47
N VAL A 341 -4.65 -6.44 -22.48
CA VAL A 341 -3.59 -5.42 -22.27
C VAL A 341 -2.27 -6.09 -21.87
N SER A 342 -2.34 -7.25 -21.22
CA SER A 342 -1.17 -8.09 -20.91
C SER A 342 -0.40 -8.62 -22.13
N ASP A 343 -0.99 -8.57 -23.33
CA ASP A 343 -0.33 -8.98 -24.57
C ASP A 343 0.58 -7.89 -25.15
N VAL A 344 0.68 -6.73 -24.50
CA VAL A 344 1.57 -5.63 -24.91
C VAL A 344 3.01 -6.03 -24.67
N ASP A 345 3.80 -6.02 -25.72
CA ASP A 345 5.23 -6.25 -25.62
C ASP A 345 5.92 -4.98 -25.10
N LEU A 346 6.37 -5.02 -23.85
CA LEU A 346 6.97 -3.87 -23.15
C LEU A 346 8.47 -3.76 -23.49
N VAL A 347 8.79 -3.70 -24.77
CA VAL A 347 10.18 -3.49 -25.23
C VAL A 347 10.43 -2.00 -25.40
N GLY A 348 11.30 -1.43 -24.59
CA GLY A 348 11.67 -0.02 -24.68
C GLY A 348 12.96 0.29 -23.94
N GLY A 349 13.50 1.49 -24.10
CA GLY A 349 14.77 1.94 -23.47
C GLY A 349 15.21 3.33 -23.94
N GLY A 350 14.35 4.05 -24.67
CA GLY A 350 14.60 5.40 -25.19
C GLY A 350 13.93 6.51 -24.37
N GLY A 351 13.94 7.73 -24.91
CA GLY A 351 13.14 8.84 -24.39
C GLY A 351 11.68 8.73 -24.83
N THR A 352 10.75 9.41 -24.15
CA THR A 352 9.31 9.27 -24.37
C THR A 352 8.69 10.56 -24.87
N ASP A 353 7.80 10.46 -25.88
CA ASP A 353 6.93 11.56 -26.34
C ASP A 353 5.46 11.10 -26.37
N MET A 354 4.73 11.35 -25.26
CA MET A 354 3.30 11.01 -25.17
C MET A 354 2.43 11.80 -26.12
N ALA A 355 2.86 12.99 -26.57
CA ALA A 355 2.13 13.73 -27.59
C ALA A 355 2.09 12.95 -28.91
N LEU A 356 3.19 12.27 -29.27
CA LEU A 356 3.24 11.38 -30.43
C LEU A 356 2.31 10.17 -30.25
N GLY A 357 2.33 9.50 -29.10
CA GLY A 357 1.45 8.36 -28.81
C GLY A 357 -0.03 8.71 -28.92
N LEU A 358 -0.42 9.85 -28.39
CA LEU A 358 -1.80 10.36 -28.48
C LEU A 358 -2.16 10.80 -29.91
N ALA A 359 -1.23 11.35 -30.68
CA ALA A 359 -1.45 11.66 -32.10
C ALA A 359 -1.71 10.38 -32.90
N VAL A 360 -0.92 9.34 -32.70
CA VAL A 360 -1.14 8.03 -33.33
C VAL A 360 -2.51 7.45 -32.93
N ALA A 361 -2.90 7.52 -31.65
CA ALA A 361 -4.22 7.10 -31.19
C ALA A 361 -5.35 7.86 -31.91
N ALA A 362 -5.18 9.15 -32.15
CA ALA A 362 -6.16 9.99 -32.83
C ALA A 362 -6.33 9.66 -34.32
N GLU A 363 -5.31 9.07 -34.96
CA GLU A 363 -5.31 8.65 -36.36
C GLU A 363 -5.88 7.25 -36.61
N LEU A 364 -6.08 6.46 -35.55
CA LEU A 364 -6.66 5.10 -35.67
C LEU A 364 -8.04 5.10 -36.32
N ARG A 365 -8.34 4.00 -37.03
CA ARG A 365 -9.66 3.77 -37.66
C ARG A 365 -10.17 2.37 -37.30
N PRO A 366 -11.29 2.23 -36.55
CA PRO A 366 -12.09 3.31 -35.96
C PRO A 366 -11.32 4.10 -34.92
N ARG A 367 -11.72 5.36 -34.73
CA ARG A 367 -11.09 6.25 -33.75
C ARG A 367 -11.53 5.86 -32.35
N PRO A 368 -10.64 5.76 -31.38
CA PRO A 368 -11.01 5.45 -29.99
C PRO A 368 -11.74 6.62 -29.34
N GLU A 369 -12.84 6.32 -28.66
CA GLU A 369 -13.56 7.26 -27.79
C GLU A 369 -12.89 7.38 -26.42
N LEU A 370 -12.14 6.34 -26.02
CA LEU A 370 -11.39 6.29 -24.78
C LEU A 370 -9.94 5.90 -25.07
N THR A 371 -9.01 6.71 -24.56
CA THR A 371 -7.60 6.38 -24.57
C THR A 371 -7.09 6.40 -23.12
N VAL A 372 -6.49 5.30 -22.66
CA VAL A 372 -5.83 5.21 -21.37
C VAL A 372 -4.33 5.27 -21.58
N VAL A 373 -3.69 6.23 -20.93
CA VAL A 373 -2.23 6.42 -20.97
C VAL A 373 -1.63 5.92 -19.67
N ILE A 374 -0.55 5.15 -19.75
CA ILE A 374 0.21 4.68 -18.58
C ILE A 374 1.64 5.21 -18.75
N THR A 375 2.10 6.07 -17.84
CA THR A 375 3.40 6.75 -17.91
C THR A 375 3.87 7.21 -16.53
N ASP A 376 5.16 7.49 -16.35
CA ASP A 376 5.69 8.19 -15.18
C ASP A 376 5.43 9.70 -15.21
N GLY A 377 4.94 10.22 -16.33
CA GLY A 377 4.54 11.61 -16.50
C GLY A 377 5.65 12.56 -16.91
N TYR A 378 6.91 12.13 -16.96
CA TYR A 378 8.05 12.95 -17.41
C TYR A 378 8.14 13.00 -18.94
N THR A 379 7.12 13.56 -19.57
CA THR A 379 6.94 13.56 -21.02
C THR A 379 6.24 14.83 -21.49
N PRO A 380 6.47 15.29 -22.74
CA PRO A 380 5.66 16.35 -23.32
C PRO A 380 4.21 15.89 -23.56
N TRP A 381 3.28 16.82 -23.31
CA TRP A 381 1.85 16.60 -23.48
C TRP A 381 1.25 17.49 -24.56
N PRO A 382 0.17 17.08 -25.24
CA PRO A 382 -0.58 17.97 -26.13
C PRO A 382 -1.18 19.16 -25.36
N ASN A 383 -1.08 20.34 -25.96
CA ASN A 383 -1.56 21.58 -25.33
C ASN A 383 -3.10 21.72 -25.31
N ALA A 384 -3.84 20.89 -26.04
CA ALA A 384 -5.28 20.99 -26.18
C ALA A 384 -5.95 19.61 -26.21
N PRO A 385 -7.22 19.53 -25.77
CA PRO A 385 -8.01 18.30 -25.85
C PRO A 385 -8.11 17.78 -27.30
N ILE A 386 -8.07 16.46 -27.45
CA ILE A 386 -8.24 15.80 -28.73
C ILE A 386 -9.75 15.61 -28.97
N PRO A 387 -10.32 16.25 -30.01
CA PRO A 387 -11.78 16.20 -30.23
C PRO A 387 -12.32 14.77 -30.37
N GLY A 388 -13.38 14.44 -29.64
CA GLY A 388 -14.04 13.13 -29.70
C GLY A 388 -13.30 11.98 -28.99
N MET A 389 -12.23 12.26 -28.26
CA MET A 389 -11.46 11.26 -27.51
C MET A 389 -11.32 11.71 -26.04
N THR A 390 -11.76 10.86 -25.12
CA THR A 390 -11.50 11.08 -23.71
C THR A 390 -10.19 10.41 -23.33
N VAL A 391 -9.30 11.15 -22.66
CA VAL A 391 -8.00 10.64 -22.22
C VAL A 391 -7.99 10.48 -20.71
N ILE A 392 -7.67 9.27 -20.25
CA ILE A 392 -7.37 8.96 -18.85
C ILE A 392 -5.86 8.75 -18.77
N VAL A 393 -5.19 9.47 -17.87
CA VAL A 393 -3.75 9.29 -17.64
C VAL A 393 -3.54 8.63 -16.29
N THR A 394 -2.95 7.46 -16.28
CA THR A 394 -2.46 6.78 -15.08
C THR A 394 -0.99 7.12 -14.92
N VAL A 395 -0.70 8.03 -13.99
CA VAL A 395 0.67 8.44 -13.66
C VAL A 395 1.22 7.45 -12.64
N VAL A 396 2.28 6.76 -13.03
CA VAL A 396 2.93 5.71 -12.24
C VAL A 396 4.21 6.27 -11.63
N GLY A 397 4.40 6.14 -10.31
CA GLY A 397 5.61 6.67 -9.69
C GLY A 397 5.85 6.16 -8.27
N HIS A 398 7.04 6.51 -7.76
CA HIS A 398 7.45 6.22 -6.40
C HIS A 398 7.29 7.45 -5.51
N GLY A 399 6.94 7.24 -4.24
CA GLY A 399 6.87 8.30 -3.25
C GLY A 399 5.53 9.03 -3.19
N ASP A 400 5.57 10.26 -2.68
CA ASP A 400 4.36 11.06 -2.45
C ASP A 400 3.76 11.54 -3.78
N ARG A 401 2.42 11.59 -3.84
CA ARG A 401 1.66 12.10 -5.02
C ARG A 401 2.02 13.53 -5.39
N GLU A 402 2.47 14.32 -4.43
CA GLU A 402 2.92 15.71 -4.65
C GLU A 402 4.20 15.80 -5.49
N ASP A 403 4.98 14.72 -5.55
CA ASP A 403 6.22 14.64 -6.33
C ASP A 403 5.99 14.17 -7.78
N LEU A 404 4.75 13.73 -8.12
CA LEU A 404 4.44 13.28 -9.48
C LEU A 404 4.30 14.45 -10.46
N PRO A 405 4.83 14.32 -11.69
CA PRO A 405 4.76 15.38 -12.69
C PRO A 405 3.32 15.83 -13.00
N PRO A 406 3.08 17.11 -13.28
CA PRO A 406 1.76 17.60 -13.63
C PRO A 406 1.32 17.07 -15.00
N THR A 407 0.01 16.87 -15.16
CA THR A 407 -0.64 16.51 -16.42
C THR A 407 -1.62 17.61 -16.81
N PRO A 408 -1.95 17.78 -18.10
CA PRO A 408 -2.93 18.77 -18.55
C PRO A 408 -4.30 18.61 -17.88
N ASP A 409 -4.94 19.69 -17.47
CA ASP A 409 -6.23 19.70 -16.74
C ASP A 409 -7.40 19.08 -17.53
N TRP A 410 -7.30 18.98 -18.87
CA TRP A 410 -8.34 18.38 -19.70
C TRP A 410 -8.32 16.86 -19.70
N MET A 411 -7.29 16.22 -19.13
CA MET A 411 -7.19 14.78 -18.96
C MET A 411 -7.76 14.35 -17.62
N VAL A 412 -8.29 13.14 -17.55
CA VAL A 412 -8.67 12.53 -16.28
C VAL A 412 -7.43 11.89 -15.67
N ARG A 413 -6.89 12.49 -14.61
CA ARG A 413 -5.70 12.01 -13.93
C ARG A 413 -6.03 10.94 -12.90
N VAL A 414 -5.27 9.85 -12.92
CA VAL A 414 -5.25 8.78 -11.92
C VAL A 414 -3.82 8.57 -11.50
N GLU A 415 -3.53 8.56 -10.22
CA GLU A 415 -2.19 8.41 -9.68
C GLU A 415 -2.01 7.01 -9.11
N CYS A 416 -1.00 6.30 -9.57
CA CYS A 416 -0.62 4.96 -9.13
C CYS A 416 0.76 5.03 -8.48
N THR A 417 0.80 5.00 -7.15
CA THR A 417 2.05 5.05 -6.38
C THR A 417 2.27 3.76 -5.60
N ASP A 418 3.51 3.48 -5.22
CA ASP A 418 3.87 2.31 -4.41
C ASP A 418 3.17 2.30 -3.04
N ASP A 419 2.80 3.49 -2.53
CA ASP A 419 2.13 3.66 -1.25
C ASP A 419 0.64 3.26 -1.26
N ASP A 420 0.08 2.93 -2.41
CA ASP A 420 -1.35 2.55 -2.56
C ASP A 420 -1.64 1.08 -2.17
N ARG A 421 -0.77 0.44 -1.36
CA ARG A 421 -0.99 -0.93 -0.84
C ARG A 421 -1.57 -0.97 0.56
#